data_78b34a3ee8ccc3d46153c350d1f893dc
#
_entry.id   78b34a3ee8ccc3d46153c350d1f893dc
#
_cell.length_a   1.000
_cell.length_b   1.000
_cell.length_c   1.000
_cell.angle_alpha   90.00
_cell.angle_beta   90.00
_cell.angle_gamma   90.00
#
_symmetry.space_group_name_H-M   'P 1'
#
loop_
_entity.id
_entity.type
_entity.pdbx_description
1 polymer ?
#
loop_
_entity_poly.entity_id
_entity_poly.type
_entity_poly.pdbx_seq_one_letter_code
_entity_poly.pdbx_strand_id
1 'polypeptide(L)'
;MIRNRKSGELTTAEKRVLQALDSEKGRVWNQKSLSETTGINEDAVMQTAFMLSQKGLCDVNEEIKVYDRITEEGDHYAEEGLPERIHLDALPLPLHEFKLLFHDEKEADIATNWSLRKGYARIVDKDNVKMLIPAGTASWLPPEVPEEMYPARDLHEEIVEIAHDEKELDERILVSRIKEAIPEIKDKSLKGALNDLVKKRKWLERRESVERSITITEAGQDILSQGISVEEEITQLTPELIRTGGWREQRFKVYDVNLASKDTFVAKPHPYQRILDRMRRILTEMGFVEIKGELIQSAFWNFDALFVPQDHPAREMQDTFYLATRKQIDASEGIIKRVKEMHEHGGSLQSTGWGGTWKRELGEELLLRTHTTAVTVNYLASHPKPPLKVFSIDRVYRRETIDPTHLPEFDQLEGIVMDKGVSFRNLLGCLATFYKKMGFPSIRFRPGYFPYTEPSVEVEVYMPDRGWLELGGAGIFREEVTNPVGVKYPVLAWGLGIGRLAMLSLGLTDIRDLYRSDIDWLKRTRAFQ
;
A
#
# COMPACT_ATOMS: atom_id res chain seq x y z
N MET A 1 -20.94 15.34 39.93
CA MET A 1 -21.64 14.59 41.00
C MET A 1 -22.00 13.21 40.47
N ILE A 2 -21.11 12.22 40.67
CA ILE A 2 -21.36 10.82 40.33
C ILE A 2 -22.15 10.25 41.52
N ARG A 3 -23.44 9.97 41.31
CA ARG A 3 -24.26 9.29 42.31
C ARG A 3 -23.74 7.87 42.51
N ASN A 4 -23.28 7.57 43.73
CA ASN A 4 -23.05 6.21 44.23
C ASN A 4 -24.28 5.33 43.92
N ARG A 5 -24.20 4.45 42.94
CA ARG A 5 -25.18 3.37 42.76
C ARG A 5 -24.86 2.29 43.81
N LYS A 6 -25.80 2.05 44.69
CA LYS A 6 -25.76 1.05 45.76
C LYS A 6 -25.68 -0.36 45.16
N SER A 7 -25.12 -1.28 45.89
CA SER A 7 -24.84 -2.70 45.66
C SER A 7 -25.98 -3.59 45.11
N GLY A 8 -27.09 -3.02 44.65
CA GLY A 8 -28.31 -3.75 44.25
C GLY A 8 -28.42 -4.13 42.75
N GLU A 9 -27.52 -3.73 41.87
CA GLU A 9 -27.73 -3.85 40.42
C GLU A 9 -26.56 -4.52 39.69
N LEU A 10 -26.10 -5.70 40.16
CA LEU A 10 -25.17 -6.51 39.39
C LEU A 10 -25.96 -7.37 38.40
N THR A 11 -25.52 -7.36 37.12
CA THR A 11 -26.05 -8.27 36.08
C THR A 11 -25.69 -9.71 36.38
N THR A 12 -26.39 -10.66 35.77
CA THR A 12 -26.08 -12.10 35.90
C THR A 12 -24.62 -12.44 35.51
N ALA A 13 -24.10 -11.79 34.43
CA ALA A 13 -22.73 -11.95 34.02
C ALA A 13 -21.72 -11.42 35.06
N GLU A 14 -21.98 -10.23 35.61
CA GLU A 14 -21.14 -9.62 36.66
C GLU A 14 -21.12 -10.49 37.95
N LYS A 15 -22.26 -11.06 38.31
CA LYS A 15 -22.36 -11.96 39.46
C LYS A 15 -21.54 -13.24 39.23
N ARG A 16 -21.66 -13.88 38.04
CA ARG A 16 -20.89 -15.09 37.68
C ARG A 16 -19.39 -14.82 37.69
N VAL A 17 -18.94 -13.72 37.07
CA VAL A 17 -17.54 -13.34 37.04
C VAL A 17 -17.02 -13.05 38.45
N LEU A 18 -17.78 -12.31 39.27
CA LEU A 18 -17.38 -11.98 40.64
C LEU A 18 -17.28 -13.25 41.52
N GLN A 19 -18.23 -14.20 41.38
CA GLN A 19 -18.18 -15.51 42.06
C GLN A 19 -16.97 -16.34 41.61
N ALA A 20 -16.64 -16.34 40.30
CA ALA A 20 -15.48 -17.04 39.80
C ALA A 20 -14.18 -16.45 40.36
N LEU A 21 -14.09 -15.12 40.44
CA LEU A 21 -12.91 -14.44 41.01
C LEU A 21 -12.65 -14.80 42.47
N ASP A 22 -13.70 -15.05 43.26
CA ASP A 22 -13.56 -15.46 44.66
C ASP A 22 -13.43 -16.97 44.91
N SER A 23 -13.66 -17.79 43.88
CA SER A 23 -13.62 -19.27 44.02
C SER A 23 -12.27 -19.83 44.49
N GLU A 24 -11.17 -19.11 44.16
CA GLU A 24 -9.83 -19.43 44.64
C GLU A 24 -9.19 -18.16 45.23
N LYS A 25 -9.13 -18.08 46.54
CA LYS A 25 -8.58 -16.94 47.27
C LYS A 25 -7.14 -16.62 46.87
N GLY A 26 -6.90 -15.39 46.39
CA GLY A 26 -5.57 -14.90 46.03
C GLY A 26 -5.07 -15.33 44.65
N ARG A 27 -5.87 -16.03 43.88
CA ARG A 27 -5.53 -16.34 42.48
C ARG A 27 -5.64 -15.11 41.61
N VAL A 28 -4.62 -14.91 40.77
CA VAL A 28 -4.65 -13.95 39.67
C VAL A 28 -5.26 -14.65 38.46
N TRP A 29 -6.37 -14.12 37.96
CA TRP A 29 -7.10 -14.70 36.87
C TRP A 29 -6.71 -14.03 35.56
N ASN A 30 -6.71 -14.79 34.45
CA ASN A 30 -6.61 -14.27 33.11
C ASN A 30 -7.94 -14.45 32.34
N GLN A 31 -8.06 -13.81 31.20
CA GLN A 31 -9.24 -13.84 30.34
C GLN A 31 -9.72 -15.27 30.04
N LYS A 32 -8.79 -16.16 29.67
CA LYS A 32 -9.09 -17.54 29.28
C LYS A 32 -9.59 -18.37 30.45
N SER A 33 -8.91 -18.33 31.59
CA SER A 33 -9.31 -19.10 32.76
C SER A 33 -10.66 -18.67 33.35
N LEU A 34 -10.98 -17.36 33.30
CA LEU A 34 -12.29 -16.87 33.68
C LEU A 34 -13.38 -17.28 32.67
N SER A 35 -13.09 -17.29 31.38
CA SER A 35 -14.01 -17.78 30.36
C SER A 35 -14.37 -19.25 30.56
N GLU A 36 -13.37 -20.09 30.80
CA GLU A 36 -13.56 -21.52 31.06
C GLU A 36 -14.38 -21.77 32.31
N THR A 37 -14.14 -21.02 33.41
CA THR A 37 -14.83 -21.20 34.68
C THR A 37 -16.27 -20.67 34.67
N THR A 38 -16.52 -19.53 33.98
CA THR A 38 -17.83 -18.88 33.97
C THR A 38 -18.75 -19.39 32.86
N GLY A 39 -18.20 -20.04 31.82
CA GLY A 39 -18.92 -20.41 30.59
C GLY A 39 -19.32 -19.21 29.72
N ILE A 40 -18.72 -18.04 29.97
CA ILE A 40 -18.92 -16.82 29.19
C ILE A 40 -17.77 -16.66 28.22
N ASN A 41 -18.03 -16.21 27.02
CA ASN A 41 -16.97 -16.06 25.99
C ASN A 41 -15.93 -15.02 26.45
N GLU A 42 -14.69 -15.15 26.00
CA GLU A 42 -13.54 -14.36 26.46
C GLU A 42 -13.76 -12.85 26.37
N ASP A 43 -14.30 -12.34 25.23
CA ASP A 43 -14.56 -10.91 25.03
C ASP A 43 -15.62 -10.40 26.01
N ALA A 44 -16.67 -11.16 26.26
CA ALA A 44 -17.73 -10.80 27.18
C ALA A 44 -17.25 -10.85 28.64
N VAL A 45 -16.36 -11.78 29.00
CA VAL A 45 -15.70 -11.85 30.32
C VAL A 45 -14.89 -10.57 30.56
N MET A 46 -14.07 -10.15 29.58
CA MET A 46 -13.26 -8.93 29.73
C MET A 46 -14.11 -7.68 29.85
N GLN A 47 -15.15 -7.57 29.04
CA GLN A 47 -16.09 -6.45 29.14
C GLN A 47 -16.76 -6.40 30.52
N THR A 48 -17.14 -7.56 31.04
CA THR A 48 -17.74 -7.68 32.38
C THR A 48 -16.72 -7.33 33.48
N ALA A 49 -15.47 -7.78 33.36
CA ALA A 49 -14.40 -7.44 34.30
C ALA A 49 -14.13 -5.92 34.32
N PHE A 50 -14.09 -5.25 33.17
CA PHE A 50 -13.97 -3.79 33.11
C PHE A 50 -15.15 -3.08 33.77
N MET A 51 -16.39 -3.56 33.60
CA MET A 51 -17.56 -3.02 34.30
C MET A 51 -17.47 -3.19 35.82
N LEU A 52 -17.01 -4.35 36.27
CA LEU A 52 -16.77 -4.61 37.69
C LEU A 52 -15.66 -3.72 38.26
N SER A 53 -14.58 -3.51 37.49
CA SER A 53 -13.49 -2.62 37.88
C SER A 53 -13.95 -1.17 37.98
N GLN A 54 -14.80 -0.69 37.07
CA GLN A 54 -15.43 0.65 37.20
C GLN A 54 -16.33 0.80 38.44
N LYS A 55 -16.86 -0.32 38.91
CA LYS A 55 -17.63 -0.38 40.18
C LYS A 55 -16.72 -0.57 41.40
N GLY A 56 -15.42 -0.74 41.23
CA GLY A 56 -14.43 -0.97 42.28
C GLY A 56 -14.48 -2.37 42.90
N LEU A 57 -15.06 -3.37 42.20
CA LEU A 57 -15.28 -4.71 42.72
C LEU A 57 -14.18 -5.71 42.27
N CYS A 58 -13.43 -5.37 41.27
CA CYS A 58 -12.20 -6.07 40.87
C CYS A 58 -11.19 -5.08 40.31
N ASP A 59 -9.92 -5.47 40.28
CA ASP A 59 -8.85 -4.76 39.59
C ASP A 59 -8.47 -5.49 38.32
N VAL A 60 -8.31 -4.73 37.23
CA VAL A 60 -7.83 -5.23 35.93
C VAL A 60 -6.50 -4.55 35.65
N ASN A 61 -5.43 -5.33 35.69
CA ASN A 61 -4.10 -4.85 35.36
C ASN A 61 -3.72 -5.32 33.94
N GLU A 62 -3.20 -4.40 33.15
CA GLU A 62 -2.70 -4.70 31.81
C GLU A 62 -1.17 -4.61 31.82
N GLU A 63 -0.52 -5.67 31.36
CA GLU A 63 0.93 -5.71 31.16
C GLU A 63 1.23 -5.98 29.71
N ILE A 64 1.99 -5.08 29.08
CA ILE A 64 2.47 -5.27 27.71
C ILE A 64 3.72 -6.13 27.79
N LYS A 65 3.64 -7.33 27.23
CA LYS A 65 4.79 -8.23 27.05
C LYS A 65 5.24 -8.20 25.60
N VAL A 66 6.54 -8.20 25.44
CA VAL A 66 7.21 -8.20 24.14
C VAL A 66 7.84 -9.57 23.96
N TYR A 67 7.49 -10.26 22.88
CA TYR A 67 8.02 -11.56 22.52
C TYR A 67 8.90 -11.41 21.28
N ASP A 68 10.08 -11.99 21.33
CA ASP A 68 10.97 -12.11 20.18
C ASP A 68 10.94 -13.57 19.71
N ARG A 69 10.54 -13.80 18.46
CA ARG A 69 10.45 -15.10 17.79
C ARG A 69 11.52 -15.18 16.73
N ILE A 70 12.23 -16.31 16.65
CA ILE A 70 13.19 -16.54 15.58
C ILE A 70 12.47 -16.82 14.26
N THR A 71 13.01 -16.27 13.16
CA THR A 71 12.52 -16.49 11.79
C THR A 71 13.22 -17.71 11.17
N GLU A 72 12.70 -18.23 10.05
CA GLU A 72 13.34 -19.34 9.33
C GLU A 72 14.79 -19.02 8.90
N GLU A 73 15.07 -17.76 8.50
CA GLU A 73 16.42 -17.29 8.15
C GLU A 73 17.32 -17.23 9.41
N GLY A 74 16.77 -16.83 10.55
CA GLY A 74 17.49 -16.85 11.83
C GLY A 74 17.80 -18.26 12.31
N ASP A 75 16.85 -19.19 12.21
CA ASP A 75 17.03 -20.62 12.53
C ASP A 75 18.18 -21.24 11.71
N HIS A 76 18.22 -20.95 10.39
CA HIS A 76 19.28 -21.41 9.50
C HIS A 76 20.67 -20.95 9.98
N TYR A 77 20.81 -19.67 10.33
CA TYR A 77 22.10 -19.15 10.81
C TYR A 77 22.44 -19.52 12.27
N ALA A 78 21.48 -20.01 13.06
CA ALA A 78 21.77 -20.63 14.33
C ALA A 78 22.46 -21.99 14.15
N GLU A 79 22.07 -22.75 13.11
CA GLU A 79 22.61 -24.08 12.80
C GLU A 79 23.94 -24.03 12.05
N GLU A 80 24.08 -23.15 11.06
CA GLU A 80 25.25 -23.09 10.17
C GLU A 80 26.30 -22.04 10.57
N GLY A 81 25.98 -21.16 11.53
CA GLY A 81 26.83 -20.06 11.94
C GLY A 81 26.59 -18.75 11.17
N LEU A 82 27.11 -17.65 11.70
CA LEU A 82 26.92 -16.33 11.10
C LEU A 82 27.71 -16.18 9.79
N PRO A 83 27.11 -15.69 8.71
CA PRO A 83 27.79 -15.55 7.39
C PRO A 83 29.09 -14.76 7.47
N GLU A 84 29.15 -13.72 8.31
CA GLU A 84 30.35 -12.89 8.50
C GLU A 84 31.47 -13.60 9.29
N ARG A 85 31.25 -14.83 9.79
CA ARG A 85 32.25 -15.60 10.52
C ARG A 85 32.74 -16.85 9.79
N ILE A 86 31.91 -17.44 8.96
CA ILE A 86 32.13 -18.75 8.33
C ILE A 86 33.47 -18.84 7.55
N HIS A 87 33.86 -17.77 6.85
CA HIS A 87 35.06 -17.76 5.98
C HIS A 87 36.10 -16.71 6.35
N LEU A 88 36.14 -16.28 7.63
CA LEU A 88 37.16 -15.32 8.09
C LEU A 88 38.57 -15.89 8.08
N ASP A 89 38.71 -17.19 8.25
CA ASP A 89 39.97 -17.93 8.18
C ASP A 89 40.58 -17.96 6.78
N ALA A 90 39.78 -17.79 5.75
CA ALA A 90 40.23 -17.71 4.36
C ALA A 90 40.90 -16.36 4.01
N LEU A 91 40.77 -15.33 4.86
CA LEU A 91 41.37 -14.02 4.61
C LEU A 91 42.90 -14.03 4.79
N PRO A 92 43.68 -13.27 4.00
CA PRO A 92 43.29 -12.21 3.06
C PRO A 92 42.96 -12.74 1.66
N LEU A 93 41.86 -12.23 1.07
CA LEU A 93 41.43 -12.55 -0.29
C LEU A 93 41.00 -11.32 -1.10
N PRO A 94 41.08 -11.36 -2.45
CA PRO A 94 40.36 -10.41 -3.29
C PRO A 94 38.89 -10.43 -2.96
N LEU A 95 38.25 -9.26 -2.87
CA LEU A 95 36.84 -9.14 -2.48
C LEU A 95 35.90 -9.98 -3.37
N HIS A 96 36.20 -10.08 -4.67
CA HIS A 96 35.42 -10.90 -5.59
C HIS A 96 35.60 -12.41 -5.34
N GLU A 97 36.80 -12.86 -4.95
CA GLU A 97 37.04 -14.26 -4.58
C GLU A 97 36.37 -14.61 -3.24
N PHE A 98 36.44 -13.73 -2.24
CA PHE A 98 35.73 -13.91 -0.99
C PHE A 98 34.22 -14.10 -1.20
N LYS A 99 33.62 -13.32 -2.11
CA LYS A 99 32.19 -13.45 -2.43
C LYS A 99 31.84 -14.78 -3.11
N LEU A 100 32.77 -15.43 -3.79
CA LEU A 100 32.55 -16.74 -4.41
C LEU A 100 32.53 -17.92 -3.42
N LEU A 101 32.89 -17.70 -2.14
CA LEU A 101 32.83 -18.73 -1.11
C LEU A 101 31.40 -18.98 -0.60
N PHE A 102 30.45 -18.13 -0.92
CA PHE A 102 29.06 -18.21 -0.47
C PHE A 102 28.13 -18.78 -1.54
N HIS A 103 27.01 -19.33 -1.12
CA HIS A 103 26.05 -19.98 -2.01
C HIS A 103 25.33 -18.99 -2.95
N ASP A 104 25.10 -17.77 -2.48
CA ASP A 104 24.45 -16.71 -3.29
C ASP A 104 25.05 -15.32 -3.03
N GLU A 105 24.72 -14.37 -3.90
CA GLU A 105 25.22 -12.99 -3.85
C GLU A 105 24.68 -12.24 -2.62
N LYS A 106 23.47 -12.56 -2.15
CA LYS A 106 22.86 -11.92 -0.97
C LYS A 106 23.62 -12.30 0.31
N GLU A 107 23.94 -13.56 0.47
CA GLU A 107 24.71 -14.07 1.61
C GLU A 107 26.14 -13.50 1.61
N ALA A 108 26.79 -13.45 0.44
CA ALA A 108 28.11 -12.85 0.27
C ALA A 108 28.13 -11.36 0.65
N ASP A 109 27.09 -10.62 0.29
CA ASP A 109 26.95 -9.20 0.64
C ASP A 109 26.68 -9.01 2.15
N ILE A 110 25.87 -9.85 2.76
CA ILE A 110 25.65 -9.86 4.21
C ILE A 110 26.96 -10.11 4.92
N ALA A 111 27.68 -11.17 4.56
CA ALA A 111 28.97 -11.55 5.14
C ALA A 111 30.00 -10.41 5.04
N THR A 112 30.16 -9.83 3.85
CA THR A 112 31.09 -8.72 3.61
C THR A 112 30.73 -7.50 4.46
N ASN A 113 29.48 -7.04 4.39
CA ASN A 113 29.04 -5.83 5.07
C ASN A 113 29.13 -5.94 6.60
N TRP A 114 28.78 -7.09 7.15
CA TRP A 114 28.82 -7.30 8.58
C TRP A 114 30.24 -7.58 9.11
N SER A 115 31.12 -8.24 8.34
CA SER A 115 32.54 -8.37 8.69
C SER A 115 33.21 -7.00 8.78
N LEU A 116 32.94 -6.09 7.86
CA LEU A 116 33.42 -4.72 7.89
C LEU A 116 32.84 -3.94 9.08
N ARG A 117 31.54 -4.07 9.33
CA ARG A 117 30.82 -3.33 10.37
C ARG A 117 31.20 -3.75 11.78
N LYS A 118 31.42 -5.04 11.98
CA LYS A 118 31.89 -5.61 13.26
C LYS A 118 33.40 -5.44 13.47
N GLY A 119 34.11 -4.95 12.44
CA GLY A 119 35.56 -4.78 12.50
C GLY A 119 36.33 -6.09 12.46
N TYR A 120 35.77 -7.15 11.88
CA TYR A 120 36.48 -8.41 11.63
C TYR A 120 37.41 -8.30 10.43
N ALA A 121 37.01 -7.54 9.42
CA ALA A 121 37.77 -7.34 8.22
C ALA A 121 37.77 -5.85 7.82
N ARG A 122 38.68 -5.49 6.89
CA ARG A 122 38.73 -4.19 6.22
C ARG A 122 39.11 -4.34 4.75
N ILE A 123 38.69 -3.38 3.93
CA ILE A 123 39.04 -3.35 2.51
C ILE A 123 40.29 -2.48 2.33
N VAL A 124 41.26 -2.99 1.54
CA VAL A 124 42.47 -2.27 1.13
C VAL A 124 42.62 -2.41 -0.38
N ASP A 125 42.91 -1.31 -1.05
CA ASP A 125 43.23 -1.31 -2.48
C ASP A 125 44.69 -1.70 -2.70
N LYS A 126 44.93 -2.76 -3.46
CA LYS A 126 46.27 -3.22 -3.88
C LYS A 126 46.27 -3.49 -5.39
N ASP A 127 47.15 -2.83 -6.11
CA ASP A 127 47.33 -3.02 -7.55
C ASP A 127 46.01 -2.94 -8.36
N ASN A 128 45.13 -1.99 -8.00
CA ASN A 128 43.76 -1.82 -8.51
C ASN A 128 42.78 -2.97 -8.17
N VAL A 129 43.11 -3.85 -7.25
CA VAL A 129 42.22 -4.92 -6.75
C VAL A 129 41.82 -4.61 -5.31
N LYS A 130 40.52 -4.65 -5.02
CA LYS A 130 40.01 -4.56 -3.66
C LYS A 130 40.24 -5.87 -2.92
N MET A 131 41.09 -5.82 -1.90
CA MET A 131 41.39 -6.94 -1.03
C MET A 131 40.62 -6.84 0.28
N LEU A 132 40.00 -7.91 0.72
CA LEU A 132 39.45 -8.04 2.07
C LEU A 132 40.54 -8.67 2.96
N ILE A 133 40.91 -7.98 4.04
CA ILE A 133 41.96 -8.41 4.95
C ILE A 133 41.47 -8.36 6.40
N PRO A 134 42.01 -9.18 7.33
CA PRO A 134 41.67 -9.12 8.75
C PRO A 134 41.97 -7.74 9.33
N ALA A 135 41.08 -7.22 10.20
CA ALA A 135 41.17 -5.85 10.70
C ALA A 135 42.41 -5.55 11.58
N GLY A 136 42.95 -6.52 12.27
CA GLY A 136 44.11 -6.39 13.15
C GLY A 136 45.48 -6.45 12.46
N THR A 137 45.55 -6.70 11.15
CA THR A 137 46.81 -6.87 10.42
C THR A 137 47.31 -5.55 9.84
N ALA A 138 48.60 -5.22 10.09
CA ALA A 138 49.24 -4.02 9.56
C ALA A 138 49.68 -4.18 8.08
N SER A 139 49.75 -5.39 7.55
CA SER A 139 50.19 -5.70 6.19
C SER A 139 49.37 -6.82 5.55
N TRP A 140 49.39 -6.86 4.21
CA TRP A 140 48.72 -7.83 3.35
C TRP A 140 49.39 -9.21 3.27
N LEU A 141 50.49 -9.43 3.98
CA LEU A 141 51.18 -10.72 4.04
C LEU A 141 50.50 -11.64 5.04
N PRO A 142 50.25 -12.92 4.70
CA PRO A 142 49.63 -13.85 5.63
C PRO A 142 50.60 -14.22 6.75
N PRO A 143 50.36 -13.79 7.98
CA PRO A 143 50.64 -14.70 9.07
C PRO A 143 49.44 -15.61 9.22
N GLU A 144 49.61 -16.78 9.74
CA GLU A 144 48.53 -17.54 10.32
C GLU A 144 47.72 -16.56 11.18
N VAL A 145 46.44 -16.34 10.82
CA VAL A 145 45.56 -15.45 11.59
C VAL A 145 45.38 -16.12 12.94
N PRO A 146 45.86 -15.55 14.07
CA PRO A 146 45.69 -16.20 15.36
C PRO A 146 44.19 -16.35 15.62
N GLU A 147 43.74 -17.52 16.06
CA GLU A 147 42.35 -17.77 16.49
C GLU A 147 41.85 -16.70 17.49
N GLU A 148 42.76 -16.12 18.26
CA GLU A 148 42.48 -15.03 19.24
C GLU A 148 42.12 -13.69 18.65
N MET A 149 42.21 -13.49 17.32
CA MET A 149 41.97 -12.17 16.68
C MET A 149 40.49 -11.81 16.62
N TYR A 150 39.62 -12.76 16.71
CA TYR A 150 38.15 -12.57 16.72
C TYR A 150 37.60 -12.92 18.08
N PRO A 151 36.56 -12.20 18.58
CA PRO A 151 35.94 -12.56 19.85
C PRO A 151 35.45 -14.03 19.80
N ALA A 152 35.77 -14.80 20.82
CA ALA A 152 35.40 -16.21 20.91
C ALA A 152 33.89 -16.43 20.78
N ARG A 153 33.09 -15.44 21.20
CA ARG A 153 31.64 -15.39 21.04
C ARG A 153 31.20 -14.07 20.42
N ASP A 154 30.32 -14.16 19.42
CA ASP A 154 29.66 -13.00 18.84
C ASP A 154 28.30 -12.80 19.50
N LEU A 155 27.96 -11.56 19.85
CA LEU A 155 26.71 -11.25 20.52
C LEU A 155 25.46 -11.60 19.70
N HIS A 156 25.50 -11.42 18.35
CA HIS A 156 24.39 -11.82 17.49
C HIS A 156 24.25 -13.34 17.43
N GLU A 157 25.35 -14.07 17.42
CA GLU A 157 25.39 -15.53 17.45
C GLU A 157 24.73 -16.07 18.73
N GLU A 158 25.15 -15.58 19.90
CA GLU A 158 24.58 -15.97 21.19
C GLU A 158 23.07 -15.68 21.27
N ILE A 159 22.61 -14.51 20.77
CA ILE A 159 21.19 -14.18 20.77
C ILE A 159 20.40 -15.13 19.88
N VAL A 160 20.93 -15.45 18.70
CA VAL A 160 20.27 -16.31 17.71
C VAL A 160 20.23 -17.76 18.21
N GLU A 161 21.30 -18.27 18.85
CA GLU A 161 21.32 -19.59 19.48
C GLU A 161 20.26 -19.71 20.59
N ILE A 162 20.21 -18.74 21.52
CA ILE A 162 19.21 -18.76 22.61
C ILE A 162 17.78 -18.70 22.04
N ALA A 163 17.56 -17.91 21.00
CA ALA A 163 16.26 -17.80 20.35
C ALA A 163 15.89 -19.05 19.53
N HIS A 164 16.88 -19.77 18.99
CA HIS A 164 16.68 -21.04 18.29
C HIS A 164 16.18 -22.13 19.23
N ASP A 165 16.78 -22.25 20.42
CA ASP A 165 16.43 -23.29 21.41
C ASP A 165 14.97 -23.21 21.87
N GLU A 166 14.43 -22.00 22.00
CA GLU A 166 13.10 -21.78 22.59
C GLU A 166 12.03 -21.29 21.58
N LYS A 167 12.45 -20.98 20.36
CA LYS A 167 11.60 -20.53 19.23
C LYS A 167 10.87 -19.19 19.45
N GLU A 168 10.35 -18.91 20.64
CA GLU A 168 9.68 -17.63 21.00
C GLU A 168 9.88 -17.39 22.51
N LEU A 169 10.43 -16.23 22.86
CA LEU A 169 10.74 -15.83 24.24
C LEU A 169 10.22 -14.44 24.57
N ASP A 170 9.77 -14.24 25.82
CA ASP A 170 9.59 -12.89 26.38
C ASP A 170 10.95 -12.15 26.37
N GLU A 171 10.97 -10.91 25.87
CA GLU A 171 12.19 -10.10 25.74
C GLU A 171 12.97 -10.01 27.06
N ARG A 172 12.30 -9.97 28.22
CA ARG A 172 12.94 -9.92 29.54
C ARG A 172 13.67 -11.21 29.85
N ILE A 173 13.08 -12.36 29.47
CA ILE A 173 13.68 -13.69 29.66
C ILE A 173 14.88 -13.83 28.73
N LEU A 174 14.73 -13.44 27.45
CA LEU A 174 15.82 -13.45 26.47
C LEU A 174 17.00 -12.58 26.96
N VAL A 175 16.72 -11.36 27.41
CA VAL A 175 17.73 -10.45 27.96
C VAL A 175 18.41 -11.03 29.22
N SER A 176 17.67 -11.73 30.11
CA SER A 176 18.23 -12.37 31.29
C SER A 176 19.20 -13.48 30.92
N ARG A 177 18.81 -14.37 29.99
CA ARG A 177 19.66 -15.48 29.51
C ARG A 177 20.92 -14.99 28.82
N ILE A 178 20.81 -13.94 27.98
CA ILE A 178 21.99 -13.38 27.35
C ILE A 178 22.96 -12.77 28.39
N LYS A 179 22.44 -12.15 29.45
CA LYS A 179 23.28 -11.67 30.56
C LYS A 179 23.90 -12.76 31.38
N GLU A 180 23.26 -13.92 31.50
CA GLU A 180 23.83 -15.11 32.14
C GLU A 180 24.97 -15.69 31.28
N ALA A 181 24.80 -15.72 29.96
CA ALA A 181 25.82 -16.21 29.03
C ALA A 181 27.00 -15.24 28.89
N ILE A 182 26.73 -13.92 28.91
CA ILE A 182 27.73 -12.86 28.78
C ILE A 182 27.58 -11.85 29.92
N PRO A 183 28.11 -12.12 31.13
CA PRO A 183 27.91 -11.29 32.34
C PRO A 183 28.40 -9.83 32.21
N GLU A 184 29.42 -9.57 31.38
CA GLU A 184 30.03 -8.26 31.24
C GLU A 184 29.35 -7.36 30.16
N ILE A 185 28.23 -7.82 29.56
CA ILE A 185 27.58 -7.10 28.49
C ILE A 185 26.93 -5.80 28.96
N LYS A 186 27.19 -4.72 28.23
CA LYS A 186 26.55 -3.42 28.48
C LYS A 186 25.15 -3.38 27.88
N ASP A 187 24.15 -2.90 28.61
CA ASP A 187 22.76 -2.79 28.18
C ASP A 187 22.60 -2.09 26.82
N LYS A 188 23.44 -1.08 26.55
CA LYS A 188 23.43 -0.35 25.26
C LYS A 188 23.84 -1.25 24.09
N SER A 189 24.84 -2.10 24.28
CA SER A 189 25.30 -3.05 23.26
C SER A 189 24.26 -4.12 22.98
N LEU A 190 23.65 -4.66 24.03
CA LEU A 190 22.60 -5.65 23.93
C LEU A 190 21.36 -5.11 23.20
N LYS A 191 20.88 -3.91 23.58
CA LYS A 191 19.77 -3.25 22.86
C LYS A 191 20.12 -2.97 21.38
N GLY A 192 21.38 -2.62 21.11
CA GLY A 192 21.87 -2.42 19.74
C GLY A 192 21.79 -3.71 18.91
N ALA A 193 22.28 -4.83 19.46
CA ALA A 193 22.28 -6.13 18.80
C ALA A 193 20.86 -6.65 18.54
N LEU A 194 19.96 -6.58 19.54
CA LEU A 194 18.55 -6.94 19.36
C LEU A 194 17.87 -6.10 18.27
N ASN A 195 18.12 -4.79 18.25
CA ASN A 195 17.59 -3.93 17.19
C ASN A 195 18.15 -4.27 15.80
N ASP A 196 19.41 -4.67 15.73
CA ASP A 196 20.03 -5.10 14.47
C ASP A 196 19.40 -6.41 13.96
N LEU A 197 19.17 -7.37 14.85
CA LEU A 197 18.53 -8.64 14.51
C LEU A 197 17.05 -8.47 14.11
N VAL A 198 16.30 -7.61 14.78
CA VAL A 198 14.88 -7.37 14.46
C VAL A 198 14.72 -6.50 13.21
N LYS A 199 15.44 -5.37 13.10
CA LYS A 199 15.18 -4.38 12.06
C LYS A 199 16.03 -4.51 10.81
N LYS A 200 17.31 -4.91 10.95
CA LYS A 200 18.25 -4.93 9.81
C LYS A 200 18.42 -6.32 9.21
N ARG A 201 18.59 -7.32 10.05
CA ARG A 201 18.75 -8.72 9.62
C ARG A 201 17.41 -9.41 9.44
N LYS A 202 16.39 -9.04 10.23
CA LYS A 202 15.06 -9.66 10.27
C LYS A 202 15.12 -11.15 10.65
N TRP A 203 16.10 -11.53 11.46
CA TRP A 203 16.24 -12.87 11.99
C TRP A 203 15.41 -13.10 13.24
N LEU A 204 14.97 -12.01 13.89
CA LEU A 204 13.98 -12.03 14.96
C LEU A 204 12.76 -11.21 14.54
N GLU A 205 11.58 -11.74 14.82
CA GLU A 205 10.30 -11.05 14.68
C GLU A 205 9.77 -10.68 16.06
N ARG A 206 9.50 -9.38 16.26
CA ARG A 206 9.02 -8.84 17.53
C ARG A 206 7.51 -8.69 17.52
N ARG A 207 6.85 -9.29 18.54
CA ARG A 207 5.41 -9.20 18.75
C ARG A 207 5.11 -8.63 20.12
N GLU A 208 4.21 -7.66 20.19
CA GLU A 208 3.65 -7.17 21.45
C GLU A 208 2.33 -7.89 21.76
N SER A 209 2.20 -8.36 22.99
CA SER A 209 0.99 -8.98 23.51
C SER A 209 0.58 -8.29 24.81
N VAL A 210 -0.71 -7.96 24.93
CA VAL A 210 -1.27 -7.38 26.16
C VAL A 210 -1.82 -8.52 26.98
N GLU A 211 -1.13 -8.84 28.09
CA GLU A 211 -1.65 -9.78 29.08
C GLU A 211 -2.47 -9.03 30.13
N ARG A 212 -3.67 -9.56 30.40
CA ARG A 212 -4.60 -8.98 31.37
C ARG A 212 -4.72 -9.90 32.57
N SER A 213 -4.49 -9.34 33.75
CA SER A 213 -4.69 -10.01 35.03
C SER A 213 -5.84 -9.36 35.79
N ILE A 214 -6.69 -10.21 36.37
CA ILE A 214 -7.91 -9.77 37.04
C ILE A 214 -7.89 -10.34 38.46
N THR A 215 -8.09 -9.45 39.44
CA THR A 215 -8.14 -9.80 40.86
C THR A 215 -9.36 -9.19 41.52
N ILE A 216 -9.95 -9.93 42.48
CA ILE A 216 -11.09 -9.40 43.27
C ILE A 216 -10.57 -8.41 44.30
N THR A 217 -11.32 -7.32 44.51
CA THR A 217 -11.06 -6.35 45.59
C THR A 217 -11.78 -6.74 46.90
N GLU A 218 -11.38 -6.15 48.04
CA GLU A 218 -12.10 -6.30 49.31
C GLU A 218 -13.59 -5.95 49.18
N ALA A 219 -13.91 -4.89 48.49
CA ALA A 219 -15.29 -4.51 48.22
C ALA A 219 -16.06 -5.56 47.41
N GLY A 220 -15.40 -6.25 46.48
CA GLY A 220 -15.98 -7.37 45.74
C GLY A 220 -16.29 -8.56 46.65
N GLN A 221 -15.36 -8.89 47.56
CA GLN A 221 -15.56 -9.95 48.55
C GLN A 221 -16.67 -9.64 49.56
N ASP A 222 -16.77 -8.39 50.00
CA ASP A 222 -17.84 -7.93 50.91
C ASP A 222 -19.22 -8.09 50.29
N ILE A 223 -19.37 -7.79 49.02
CA ILE A 223 -20.63 -7.97 48.29
C ILE A 223 -20.99 -9.45 48.16
N LEU A 224 -20.03 -10.32 47.89
CA LEU A 224 -20.25 -11.77 47.84
C LEU A 224 -20.66 -12.36 49.19
N SER A 225 -20.08 -11.86 50.30
CA SER A 225 -20.40 -12.29 51.65
C SER A 225 -21.85 -11.99 52.04
N GLN A 226 -22.49 -11.01 51.45
CA GLN A 226 -23.90 -10.65 51.63
C GLN A 226 -24.88 -11.60 50.94
N GLY A 227 -24.39 -12.57 50.16
CA GLY A 227 -25.18 -13.58 49.49
C GLY A 227 -25.71 -13.10 48.12
N ILE A 228 -25.02 -13.46 47.05
CA ILE A 228 -25.45 -13.19 45.67
C ILE A 228 -26.10 -14.44 45.11
N SER A 229 -27.41 -14.39 44.82
CA SER A 229 -28.09 -15.42 43.99
C SER A 229 -27.95 -15.07 42.50
N VAL A 230 -27.52 -16.06 41.70
CA VAL A 230 -27.55 -15.93 40.24
C VAL A 230 -28.91 -16.41 39.74
N GLU A 231 -29.81 -15.46 39.51
CA GLU A 231 -31.09 -15.74 38.86
C GLU A 231 -30.94 -15.63 37.34
N GLU A 232 -31.56 -16.55 36.60
CA GLU A 232 -31.55 -16.47 35.14
C GLU A 232 -32.43 -15.30 34.69
N GLU A 233 -31.84 -14.36 33.98
CA GLU A 233 -32.56 -13.22 33.39
C GLU A 233 -32.86 -13.50 31.93
N ILE A 234 -34.10 -13.27 31.51
CA ILE A 234 -34.47 -13.36 30.12
C ILE A 234 -34.22 -12.03 29.41
N THR A 235 -33.65 -12.12 28.19
CA THR A 235 -33.34 -10.96 27.35
C THR A 235 -34.42 -10.68 26.32
N GLN A 236 -35.26 -11.69 25.99
CA GLN A 236 -36.27 -11.61 24.96
C GLN A 236 -37.51 -12.39 25.36
N LEU A 237 -38.70 -11.81 25.15
CA LEU A 237 -39.98 -12.50 25.25
C LEU A 237 -40.16 -13.43 24.04
N THR A 238 -40.28 -14.71 24.28
CA THR A 238 -40.65 -15.67 23.25
C THR A 238 -42.16 -15.82 23.16
N PRO A 239 -42.71 -16.23 21.98
CA PRO A 239 -44.16 -16.52 21.86
C PRO A 239 -44.65 -17.55 22.86
N GLU A 240 -43.77 -18.49 23.23
CA GLU A 240 -44.10 -19.53 24.21
C GLU A 240 -44.24 -18.99 25.63
N LEU A 241 -43.30 -18.13 26.06
CA LEU A 241 -43.37 -17.43 27.35
C LEU A 241 -44.61 -16.54 27.48
N ILE A 242 -45.04 -15.91 26.37
CA ILE A 242 -46.24 -15.09 26.34
C ILE A 242 -47.48 -16.00 26.46
N ARG A 243 -47.55 -17.07 25.71
CA ARG A 243 -48.69 -18.01 25.66
C ARG A 243 -48.91 -18.71 26.99
N THR A 244 -47.82 -19.16 27.65
CA THR A 244 -47.89 -19.86 28.94
C THR A 244 -48.02 -18.94 30.14
N GLY A 245 -47.81 -17.65 29.98
CA GLY A 245 -47.74 -16.70 31.06
C GLY A 245 -46.47 -16.78 31.92
N GLY A 246 -45.50 -17.63 31.53
CA GLY A 246 -44.27 -17.91 32.27
C GLY A 246 -43.36 -16.67 32.43
N TRP A 247 -43.56 -15.66 31.59
CA TRP A 247 -42.81 -14.40 31.72
C TRP A 247 -43.06 -13.68 33.05
N ARG A 248 -44.14 -13.97 33.75
CA ARG A 248 -44.46 -13.33 35.06
C ARG A 248 -43.55 -13.82 36.20
N GLU A 249 -42.99 -14.99 36.04
CA GLU A 249 -42.07 -15.64 36.99
C GLU A 249 -40.59 -15.42 36.63
N GLN A 250 -40.33 -14.78 35.50
CA GLN A 250 -39.00 -14.53 35.00
C GLN A 250 -38.56 -13.11 35.28
N ARG A 251 -37.27 -12.93 35.56
CA ARG A 251 -36.64 -11.64 35.69
C ARG A 251 -36.13 -11.15 34.34
N PHE A 252 -36.50 -9.93 33.95
CA PHE A 252 -36.02 -9.30 32.72
C PHE A 252 -34.69 -8.64 32.93
N LYS A 253 -33.78 -8.80 31.96
CA LYS A 253 -32.52 -8.06 31.96
C LYS A 253 -32.79 -6.56 31.87
N VAL A 254 -32.22 -5.81 32.81
CA VAL A 254 -32.30 -4.34 32.80
C VAL A 254 -31.39 -3.80 31.68
N TYR A 255 -31.98 -3.01 30.79
CA TYR A 255 -31.23 -2.33 29.71
C TYR A 255 -30.69 -1.01 30.22
N ASP A 256 -29.39 -0.79 30.09
CA ASP A 256 -28.80 0.52 30.28
C ASP A 256 -28.74 1.24 28.91
N VAL A 257 -29.64 2.22 28.76
CA VAL A 257 -29.71 3.02 27.50
C VAL A 257 -28.54 3.97 27.33
N ASN A 258 -27.71 4.13 28.36
CA ASN A 258 -26.50 4.97 28.29
C ASN A 258 -25.24 4.17 27.88
N LEU A 259 -25.33 2.82 27.80
CA LEU A 259 -24.24 2.01 27.28
C LEU A 259 -24.03 2.39 25.80
N ALA A 260 -22.84 2.92 25.51
CA ALA A 260 -22.42 3.14 24.13
C ALA A 260 -22.47 1.82 23.36
N SER A 261 -23.19 1.80 22.26
CA SER A 261 -23.14 0.68 21.33
C SER A 261 -21.70 0.53 20.79
N LYS A 262 -21.30 -0.69 20.43
CA LYS A 262 -20.04 -0.89 19.68
C LYS A 262 -20.02 0.08 18.50
N ASP A 263 -18.96 0.86 18.38
CA ASP A 263 -18.76 1.71 17.22
C ASP A 263 -18.76 0.84 15.96
N THR A 264 -19.82 0.94 15.18
CA THR A 264 -19.91 0.23 13.90
C THR A 264 -19.32 1.14 12.84
N PHE A 265 -18.14 0.82 12.35
CA PHE A 265 -17.55 1.54 11.24
C PHE A 265 -18.30 1.17 9.96
N VAL A 266 -19.13 2.07 9.49
CA VAL A 266 -19.83 1.91 8.22
C VAL A 266 -18.79 2.02 7.11
N ALA A 267 -18.74 1.03 6.21
CA ALA A 267 -17.90 1.07 5.03
C ALA A 267 -18.27 2.27 4.15
N LYS A 268 -17.27 2.96 3.61
CA LYS A 268 -17.45 4.02 2.62
C LYS A 268 -16.52 3.81 1.43
N PRO A 269 -16.91 4.21 0.22
CA PRO A 269 -16.02 4.16 -0.94
C PRO A 269 -14.78 5.00 -0.70
N HIS A 270 -13.64 4.54 -1.24
CA HIS A 270 -12.38 5.29 -1.19
C HIS A 270 -12.59 6.70 -1.76
N PRO A 271 -12.06 7.78 -1.14
CA PRO A 271 -12.26 9.15 -1.60
C PRO A 271 -11.87 9.37 -3.07
N TYR A 272 -10.76 8.77 -3.49
CA TYR A 272 -10.32 8.83 -4.88
C TYR A 272 -11.30 8.13 -5.83
N GLN A 273 -11.81 6.95 -5.48
CA GLN A 273 -12.81 6.25 -6.28
C GLN A 273 -14.09 7.08 -6.48
N ARG A 274 -14.50 7.83 -5.47
CA ARG A 274 -15.66 8.74 -5.59
C ARG A 274 -15.44 9.86 -6.60
N ILE A 275 -14.20 10.36 -6.73
CA ILE A 275 -13.85 11.34 -7.76
C ILE A 275 -13.98 10.71 -9.14
N LEU A 276 -13.45 9.51 -9.33
CA LEU A 276 -13.58 8.76 -10.59
C LEU A 276 -15.06 8.54 -10.96
N ASP A 277 -15.87 8.12 -9.99
CA ASP A 277 -17.30 7.88 -10.19
C ASP A 277 -18.08 9.17 -10.48
N ARG A 278 -17.67 10.29 -9.88
CA ARG A 278 -18.24 11.61 -10.22
C ARG A 278 -17.93 12.03 -11.65
N MET A 279 -16.70 11.82 -12.11
CA MET A 279 -16.31 12.08 -13.49
C MET A 279 -17.13 11.24 -14.47
N ARG A 280 -17.26 9.93 -14.21
CA ARG A 280 -18.10 9.02 -15.01
C ARG A 280 -19.53 9.52 -15.10
N ARG A 281 -20.13 9.86 -13.96
CA ARG A 281 -21.50 10.37 -13.91
C ARG A 281 -21.66 11.65 -14.73
N ILE A 282 -20.77 12.62 -14.57
CA ILE A 282 -20.83 13.88 -15.30
C ILE A 282 -20.76 13.64 -16.80
N LEU A 283 -19.83 12.80 -17.26
CA LEU A 283 -19.67 12.52 -18.69
C LEU A 283 -20.87 11.74 -19.25
N THR A 284 -21.39 10.77 -18.50
CA THR A 284 -22.61 10.04 -18.89
C THR A 284 -23.82 10.99 -18.99
N GLU A 285 -23.99 11.93 -18.05
CA GLU A 285 -25.02 12.99 -18.11
C GLU A 285 -24.83 13.92 -19.32
N MET A 286 -23.59 14.11 -19.78
CA MET A 286 -23.29 14.89 -21.00
C MET A 286 -23.47 14.07 -22.29
N GLY A 287 -23.92 12.82 -22.17
CA GLY A 287 -24.21 11.92 -23.29
C GLY A 287 -23.01 11.15 -23.82
N PHE A 288 -21.96 10.97 -23.01
CA PHE A 288 -20.83 10.14 -23.37
C PHE A 288 -21.02 8.69 -22.93
N VAL A 289 -20.43 7.76 -23.69
CA VAL A 289 -20.36 6.34 -23.38
C VAL A 289 -18.94 5.99 -22.94
N GLU A 290 -18.79 5.29 -21.79
CA GLU A 290 -17.49 4.82 -21.33
C GLU A 290 -17.01 3.65 -22.18
N ILE A 291 -15.77 3.76 -22.68
CA ILE A 291 -15.06 2.70 -23.39
C ILE A 291 -13.85 2.27 -22.59
N LYS A 292 -13.43 1.01 -22.77
CA LYS A 292 -12.24 0.44 -22.14
C LYS A 292 -11.36 -0.25 -23.17
N GLY A 293 -10.09 -0.35 -22.88
CA GLY A 293 -9.11 -1.05 -23.68
C GLY A 293 -8.06 -1.75 -22.82
N GLU A 294 -7.25 -2.56 -23.46
CA GLU A 294 -6.22 -3.32 -22.78
C GLU A 294 -5.09 -2.42 -22.25
N LEU A 295 -4.48 -2.81 -21.13
CA LEU A 295 -3.34 -2.11 -20.54
C LEU A 295 -2.07 -2.25 -21.38
N ILE A 296 -1.89 -3.45 -21.95
CA ILE A 296 -0.77 -3.73 -22.87
C ILE A 296 -1.22 -3.36 -24.27
N GLN A 297 -0.50 -2.45 -24.89
CA GLN A 297 -0.75 -1.97 -26.24
C GLN A 297 0.45 -2.25 -27.15
N SER A 298 0.21 -2.34 -28.46
CA SER A 298 1.29 -2.27 -29.43
C SER A 298 1.78 -0.83 -29.59
N ALA A 299 3.05 -0.65 -29.90
CA ALA A 299 3.59 0.67 -30.23
C ALA A 299 2.89 1.27 -31.44
N PHE A 300 2.30 0.44 -32.30
CA PHE A 300 1.45 0.90 -33.40
C PHE A 300 0.26 1.74 -32.92
N TRP A 301 -0.57 1.22 -32.01
CA TRP A 301 -1.73 1.95 -31.50
C TRP A 301 -1.35 3.06 -30.52
N ASN A 302 -0.29 2.86 -29.74
CA ASN A 302 0.15 3.85 -28.75
C ASN A 302 0.86 5.05 -29.37
N PHE A 303 1.50 4.89 -30.53
CA PHE A 303 2.31 5.93 -31.16
C PHE A 303 2.07 6.09 -32.66
N ASP A 304 2.21 5.02 -33.46
CA ASP A 304 2.20 5.14 -34.93
C ASP A 304 0.84 5.64 -35.45
N ALA A 305 -0.26 5.10 -34.93
CA ALA A 305 -1.62 5.54 -35.29
C ALA A 305 -1.95 6.97 -34.83
N LEU A 306 -1.15 7.52 -33.92
CA LEU A 306 -1.23 8.92 -33.48
C LEU A 306 -0.26 9.85 -34.23
N PHE A 307 0.34 9.36 -35.31
CA PHE A 307 1.29 10.11 -36.09
C PHE A 307 2.52 10.60 -35.31
N VAL A 308 2.92 9.86 -34.26
CA VAL A 308 4.17 10.12 -33.52
C VAL A 308 5.32 9.41 -34.22
N PRO A 309 6.37 10.11 -34.68
CA PRO A 309 7.46 9.51 -35.45
C PRO A 309 8.18 8.41 -34.64
N GLN A 310 8.79 7.45 -35.36
CA GLN A 310 9.40 6.27 -34.70
C GLN A 310 10.70 6.59 -33.96
N ASP A 311 11.28 7.74 -34.19
CA ASP A 311 12.49 8.28 -33.50
C ASP A 311 12.13 9.36 -32.45
N HIS A 312 10.85 9.50 -32.11
CA HIS A 312 10.42 10.50 -31.12
C HIS A 312 10.91 10.12 -29.72
N PRO A 313 11.45 11.07 -28.91
CA PRO A 313 11.97 10.80 -27.56
C PRO A 313 10.98 10.12 -26.61
N ALA A 314 9.67 10.40 -26.72
CA ALA A 314 8.64 9.75 -25.90
C ALA A 314 8.57 8.23 -26.05
N ARG A 315 9.17 7.67 -27.12
CA ARG A 315 9.27 6.23 -27.35
C ARG A 315 10.52 5.61 -26.70
N GLU A 316 11.43 6.43 -26.18
CA GLU A 316 12.65 5.90 -25.56
C GLU A 316 12.31 5.09 -24.30
N MET A 317 13.16 4.10 -24.01
CA MET A 317 13.00 3.26 -22.80
C MET A 317 13.01 4.06 -21.50
N GLN A 318 13.43 5.32 -21.53
CA GLN A 318 13.42 6.21 -20.37
C GLN A 318 12.01 6.67 -19.99
N ASP A 319 11.10 6.81 -20.97
CA ASP A 319 9.75 7.34 -20.75
C ASP A 319 8.65 6.29 -20.87
N THR A 320 8.92 5.13 -21.49
CA THR A 320 7.96 4.08 -21.80
C THR A 320 8.41 2.73 -21.24
N PHE A 321 7.48 1.97 -20.66
CA PHE A 321 7.71 0.59 -20.22
C PHE A 321 7.42 -0.38 -21.36
N TYR A 322 8.46 -0.87 -22.03
CA TYR A 322 8.36 -1.92 -23.04
C TYR A 322 8.41 -3.31 -22.41
N LEU A 323 7.70 -4.25 -23.04
CA LEU A 323 7.79 -5.67 -22.70
C LEU A 323 8.84 -6.36 -23.58
N ALA A 324 9.44 -7.41 -23.07
CA ALA A 324 10.47 -8.18 -23.80
C ALA A 324 9.89 -9.06 -24.95
N THR A 325 8.63 -8.79 -25.35
CA THR A 325 7.92 -9.57 -26.37
C THR A 325 7.32 -8.66 -27.43
N ARG A 326 7.14 -9.19 -28.62
CA ARG A 326 6.45 -8.56 -29.75
C ARG A 326 5.20 -9.36 -30.10
N LYS A 327 4.19 -8.69 -30.62
CA LYS A 327 2.96 -9.30 -31.11
C LYS A 327 2.60 -8.66 -32.44
N GLN A 328 2.11 -9.47 -33.37
CA GLN A 328 1.55 -8.95 -34.61
C GLN A 328 0.53 -7.85 -34.33
N ILE A 329 0.60 -6.76 -35.09
CA ILE A 329 -0.29 -5.61 -34.94
C ILE A 329 -1.74 -6.05 -35.12
N ASP A 330 -2.56 -5.79 -34.13
CA ASP A 330 -4.01 -6.07 -34.15
C ASP A 330 -4.76 -4.95 -34.91
N ALA A 331 -4.53 -4.87 -36.19
CA ALA A 331 -5.20 -3.96 -37.12
C ALA A 331 -5.26 -4.60 -38.52
N SER A 332 -6.24 -4.17 -39.34
CA SER A 332 -6.29 -4.62 -40.74
C SER A 332 -5.05 -4.13 -41.52
N GLU A 333 -4.56 -4.93 -42.45
CA GLU A 333 -3.43 -4.57 -43.32
C GLU A 333 -3.67 -3.24 -44.06
N GLY A 334 -4.94 -2.93 -44.38
CA GLY A 334 -5.31 -1.66 -44.98
C GLY A 334 -5.06 -0.46 -44.07
N ILE A 335 -5.30 -0.57 -42.75
CA ILE A 335 -4.99 0.48 -41.78
C ILE A 335 -3.47 0.61 -41.62
N ILE A 336 -2.77 -0.53 -41.44
CA ILE A 336 -1.32 -0.55 -41.27
C ILE A 336 -0.63 0.12 -42.49
N LYS A 337 -1.07 -0.21 -43.69
CA LYS A 337 -0.56 0.41 -44.92
C LYS A 337 -0.77 1.92 -44.95
N ARG A 338 -1.98 2.39 -44.61
CA ARG A 338 -2.28 3.84 -44.62
C ARG A 338 -1.49 4.60 -43.55
N VAL A 339 -1.30 4.01 -42.36
CA VAL A 339 -0.44 4.60 -41.31
C VAL A 339 1.00 4.69 -41.78
N LYS A 340 1.54 3.62 -42.40
CA LYS A 340 2.87 3.63 -43.00
C LYS A 340 3.03 4.76 -44.03
N GLU A 341 2.14 4.81 -45.04
CA GLU A 341 2.15 5.82 -46.09
C GLU A 341 2.04 7.23 -45.49
N MET A 342 1.23 7.42 -44.44
CA MET A 342 1.09 8.69 -43.74
C MET A 342 2.42 9.14 -43.10
N HIS A 343 3.13 8.24 -42.44
CA HIS A 343 4.43 8.54 -41.84
C HIS A 343 5.51 8.83 -42.88
N GLU A 344 5.56 8.06 -43.97
CA GLU A 344 6.62 8.16 -44.96
C GLU A 344 6.47 9.41 -45.87
N HIS A 345 5.26 9.74 -46.29
CA HIS A 345 5.05 10.84 -47.27
C HIS A 345 3.68 11.54 -47.18
N GLY A 346 2.95 11.38 -46.05
CA GLY A 346 1.67 12.07 -45.85
C GLY A 346 0.46 11.39 -46.52
N GLY A 347 0.63 10.22 -47.10
CA GLY A 347 -0.44 9.40 -47.66
C GLY A 347 -1.25 10.11 -48.74
N SER A 348 -2.56 10.22 -48.57
CA SER A 348 -3.50 10.90 -49.50
C SER A 348 -3.75 12.38 -49.17
N LEU A 349 -3.10 12.92 -48.14
CA LEU A 349 -3.26 14.29 -47.68
C LEU A 349 -2.23 15.23 -48.30
N GLN A 350 -2.42 16.55 -48.12
CA GLN A 350 -1.39 17.54 -48.42
C GLN A 350 -0.31 17.62 -47.32
N SER A 351 0.03 16.48 -46.74
CA SER A 351 1.07 16.34 -45.74
C SER A 351 2.31 15.73 -46.38
N THR A 352 3.48 16.10 -45.89
CA THR A 352 4.76 15.49 -46.33
C THR A 352 5.14 14.24 -45.53
N GLY A 353 4.35 13.92 -44.49
CA GLY A 353 4.77 12.91 -43.51
C GLY A 353 5.99 13.34 -42.71
N TRP A 354 6.63 12.40 -42.06
CA TRP A 354 7.89 12.62 -41.34
C TRP A 354 9.12 12.34 -42.23
N GLY A 355 8.92 11.66 -43.35
CA GLY A 355 9.99 11.13 -44.20
C GLY A 355 10.59 9.84 -43.61
N GLY A 356 11.61 9.33 -44.28
CA GLY A 356 12.26 8.08 -43.85
C GLY A 356 11.42 6.83 -44.15
N THR A 357 11.82 5.70 -43.60
CA THR A 357 11.15 4.41 -43.77
C THR A 357 10.48 3.99 -42.46
N TRP A 358 9.19 3.80 -42.49
CA TRP A 358 8.44 3.25 -41.36
C TRP A 358 8.73 1.75 -41.21
N LYS A 359 9.08 1.31 -39.98
CA LYS A 359 9.44 -0.08 -39.66
C LYS A 359 8.31 -0.76 -38.91
N ARG A 360 7.77 -1.85 -39.47
CA ARG A 360 6.69 -2.63 -38.88
C ARG A 360 7.08 -3.23 -37.53
N GLU A 361 8.33 -3.69 -37.42
CA GLU A 361 8.86 -4.35 -36.25
C GLU A 361 8.82 -3.45 -35.00
N LEU A 362 8.96 -2.13 -35.16
CA LEU A 362 8.82 -1.16 -34.09
C LEU A 362 7.35 -0.96 -33.68
N GLY A 363 6.43 -1.08 -34.64
CA GLY A 363 5.00 -1.04 -34.34
C GLY A 363 4.47 -2.29 -33.62
N GLU A 364 5.16 -3.43 -33.76
CA GLU A 364 4.83 -4.71 -33.14
C GLU A 364 5.36 -4.85 -31.69
N GLU A 365 6.16 -3.90 -31.22
CA GLU A 365 6.63 -3.88 -29.84
C GLU A 365 5.47 -3.66 -28.89
N LEU A 366 5.44 -4.44 -27.81
CA LEU A 366 4.44 -4.31 -26.77
C LEU A 366 4.93 -3.41 -25.64
N LEU A 367 4.03 -2.61 -25.10
CA LEU A 367 4.31 -1.68 -24.01
C LEU A 367 3.11 -1.52 -23.07
N LEU A 368 3.35 -1.02 -21.88
CA LEU A 368 2.30 -0.50 -21.03
C LEU A 368 1.88 0.86 -21.58
N ARG A 369 0.58 1.05 -21.87
CA ARG A 369 0.08 2.27 -22.51
C ARG A 369 0.49 3.53 -21.73
N THR A 370 0.99 4.53 -22.44
CA THR A 370 1.43 5.80 -21.86
C THR A 370 0.30 6.84 -21.77
N HIS A 371 -0.81 6.56 -22.42
CA HIS A 371 -2.04 7.36 -22.44
C HIS A 371 -3.22 6.49 -22.91
N THR A 372 -4.43 6.96 -22.68
CA THR A 372 -5.65 6.28 -23.10
C THR A 372 -6.04 6.59 -24.55
N THR A 373 -5.31 7.47 -25.24
CA THR A 373 -5.55 7.84 -26.65
C THR A 373 -5.42 6.62 -27.59
N ALA A 374 -4.56 5.66 -27.26
CA ALA A 374 -4.48 4.39 -27.97
C ALA A 374 -5.84 3.65 -28.03
N VAL A 375 -6.61 3.70 -26.93
CA VAL A 375 -7.95 3.09 -26.84
C VAL A 375 -8.94 3.85 -27.73
N THR A 376 -8.92 5.19 -27.67
CA THR A 376 -9.86 6.02 -28.44
C THR A 376 -9.63 5.95 -29.93
N VAL A 377 -8.36 5.92 -30.40
CA VAL A 377 -8.05 5.78 -31.83
C VAL A 377 -8.38 4.37 -32.35
N ASN A 378 -8.12 3.33 -31.58
CA ASN A 378 -8.54 1.98 -31.92
C ASN A 378 -10.07 1.89 -32.02
N TYR A 379 -10.79 2.52 -31.10
CA TYR A 379 -12.25 2.59 -31.13
C TYR A 379 -12.76 3.35 -32.37
N LEU A 380 -12.12 4.48 -32.76
CA LEU A 380 -12.43 5.21 -33.98
C LEU A 380 -12.24 4.35 -35.25
N ALA A 381 -11.20 3.53 -35.29
CA ALA A 381 -10.95 2.61 -36.41
C ALA A 381 -12.10 1.61 -36.61
N SER A 382 -12.75 1.19 -35.52
CA SER A 382 -13.92 0.31 -35.55
C SER A 382 -15.23 1.06 -35.76
N HIS A 383 -15.29 2.36 -35.44
CA HIS A 383 -16.50 3.20 -35.48
C HIS A 383 -16.25 4.52 -36.25
N PRO A 384 -15.92 4.48 -37.55
CA PRO A 384 -15.47 5.66 -38.29
C PRO A 384 -16.61 6.64 -38.70
N LYS A 385 -17.83 6.42 -38.21
CA LYS A 385 -19.01 7.23 -38.59
C LYS A 385 -19.60 7.99 -37.40
N PRO A 386 -19.97 9.28 -37.58
CA PRO A 386 -20.64 10.06 -36.56
C PRO A 386 -22.13 9.67 -36.41
N PRO A 387 -22.81 10.03 -35.30
CA PRO A 387 -22.24 10.76 -34.17
C PRO A 387 -21.54 9.83 -33.17
N LEU A 388 -20.49 10.33 -32.50
CA LEU A 388 -19.76 9.60 -31.51
C LEU A 388 -19.39 10.52 -30.35
N LYS A 389 -19.67 10.08 -29.11
CA LYS A 389 -19.22 10.68 -27.85
C LYS A 389 -18.79 9.58 -26.92
N VAL A 390 -17.50 9.40 -26.76
CA VAL A 390 -16.96 8.36 -25.88
C VAL A 390 -15.88 8.92 -24.96
N PHE A 391 -15.69 8.29 -23.83
CA PHE A 391 -14.60 8.57 -22.90
C PHE A 391 -14.02 7.29 -22.32
N SER A 392 -12.77 7.37 -21.87
CA SER A 392 -12.09 6.33 -21.13
C SER A 392 -11.50 6.90 -19.85
N ILE A 393 -11.72 6.25 -18.72
CA ILE A 393 -11.01 6.49 -17.46
C ILE A 393 -10.26 5.21 -17.15
N ASP A 394 -8.92 5.31 -17.21
CA ASP A 394 -8.12 4.11 -17.04
C ASP A 394 -6.66 4.41 -16.66
N ARG A 395 -5.96 3.36 -16.21
CA ARG A 395 -4.57 3.42 -15.79
C ARG A 395 -3.62 3.60 -16.98
N VAL A 396 -2.65 4.49 -16.82
CA VAL A 396 -1.56 4.72 -17.76
C VAL A 396 -0.20 4.68 -17.05
N TYR A 397 0.87 4.46 -17.80
CA TYR A 397 2.19 4.18 -17.26
C TYR A 397 3.24 5.03 -17.94
N ARG A 398 4.06 5.71 -17.12
CA ARG A 398 5.22 6.49 -17.60
C ARG A 398 6.39 6.26 -16.67
N ARG A 399 7.56 6.11 -17.22
CA ARG A 399 8.79 5.88 -16.44
C ARG A 399 9.31 7.18 -15.86
N GLU A 400 8.52 7.79 -14.98
CA GLU A 400 8.86 9.03 -14.30
C GLU A 400 9.53 8.77 -12.95
N THR A 401 10.34 9.73 -12.50
CA THR A 401 10.88 9.71 -11.13
C THR A 401 9.74 9.97 -10.14
N ILE A 402 9.66 9.14 -9.11
CA ILE A 402 8.63 9.26 -8.08
C ILE A 402 8.89 10.51 -7.23
N ASP A 403 7.95 11.45 -7.25
CA ASP A 403 7.96 12.66 -6.44
C ASP A 403 6.53 12.96 -5.89
N PRO A 404 6.30 14.03 -5.12
CA PRO A 404 4.97 14.39 -4.64
C PRO A 404 3.91 14.66 -5.72
N THR A 405 4.29 14.81 -6.98
CA THR A 405 3.42 15.17 -8.10
C THR A 405 3.40 14.13 -9.22
N HIS A 406 4.36 13.20 -9.23
CA HIS A 406 4.52 12.19 -10.28
C HIS A 406 4.61 10.78 -9.72
N LEU A 407 3.92 9.86 -10.39
CA LEU A 407 4.00 8.42 -10.15
C LEU A 407 4.21 7.69 -11.48
N PRO A 408 4.86 6.51 -11.48
CA PRO A 408 5.05 5.73 -12.69
C PRO A 408 3.76 5.15 -13.26
N GLU A 409 2.70 5.11 -12.46
CA GLU A 409 1.34 4.78 -12.87
C GLU A 409 0.35 5.81 -12.33
N PHE A 410 -0.63 6.20 -13.13
CA PHE A 410 -1.70 7.11 -12.72
C PHE A 410 -2.94 6.91 -13.60
N ASP A 411 -4.08 7.44 -13.15
CA ASP A 411 -5.30 7.37 -13.94
C ASP A 411 -5.42 8.60 -14.86
N GLN A 412 -5.75 8.34 -16.11
CA GLN A 412 -6.04 9.37 -17.12
C GLN A 412 -7.51 9.28 -17.52
N LEU A 413 -8.15 10.43 -17.65
CA LEU A 413 -9.43 10.57 -18.33
C LEU A 413 -9.16 11.13 -19.73
N GLU A 414 -9.71 10.48 -20.72
CA GLU A 414 -9.74 10.97 -22.10
C GLU A 414 -11.15 10.91 -22.64
N GLY A 415 -11.51 11.88 -23.49
CA GLY A 415 -12.78 11.90 -24.18
C GLY A 415 -12.64 12.41 -25.59
N ILE A 416 -13.50 11.89 -26.46
CA ILE A 416 -13.61 12.36 -27.85
C ILE A 416 -15.06 12.63 -28.23
N VAL A 417 -15.23 13.61 -29.14
CA VAL A 417 -16.50 13.88 -29.83
C VAL A 417 -16.24 13.90 -31.32
N MET A 418 -16.96 13.08 -32.07
CA MET A 418 -16.96 13.11 -33.53
C MET A 418 -18.38 13.38 -34.03
N ASP A 419 -18.57 14.46 -34.76
CA ASP A 419 -19.85 14.76 -35.42
C ASP A 419 -19.67 15.68 -36.63
N LYS A 420 -20.72 15.79 -37.43
CA LYS A 420 -20.75 16.73 -38.55
C LYS A 420 -20.83 18.16 -38.02
N GLY A 421 -19.86 19.00 -38.44
CA GLY A 421 -19.87 20.41 -38.10
C GLY A 421 -19.47 20.76 -36.66
N VAL A 422 -18.90 19.83 -35.87
CA VAL A 422 -18.25 20.18 -34.60
C VAL A 422 -17.03 21.03 -34.85
N SER A 423 -16.79 21.96 -33.95
CA SER A 423 -15.74 22.95 -34.06
C SER A 423 -14.93 23.07 -32.77
N PHE A 424 -13.82 23.77 -32.84
CA PHE A 424 -13.00 24.08 -31.68
C PHE A 424 -13.80 24.78 -30.56
N ARG A 425 -14.79 25.64 -30.91
CA ARG A 425 -15.68 26.26 -29.92
C ARG A 425 -16.53 25.23 -29.18
N ASN A 426 -16.96 24.16 -29.83
CA ASN A 426 -17.70 23.09 -29.18
C ASN A 426 -16.81 22.33 -28.19
N LEU A 427 -15.51 22.12 -28.50
CA LEU A 427 -14.53 21.54 -27.58
C LEU A 427 -14.40 22.38 -26.31
N LEU A 428 -14.18 23.71 -26.47
CA LEU A 428 -14.04 24.61 -25.32
C LEU A 428 -15.31 24.62 -24.45
N GLY A 429 -16.50 24.62 -25.07
CA GLY A 429 -17.78 24.56 -24.36
C GLY A 429 -18.00 23.25 -23.61
N CYS A 430 -17.59 22.12 -24.19
CA CYS A 430 -17.64 20.80 -23.56
C CYS A 430 -16.76 20.75 -22.31
N LEU A 431 -15.51 21.18 -22.43
CA LEU A 431 -14.55 21.25 -21.34
C LEU A 431 -15.00 22.21 -20.23
N ALA A 432 -15.48 23.39 -20.60
CA ALA A 432 -16.01 24.36 -19.64
C ALA A 432 -17.17 23.76 -18.81
N THR A 433 -18.05 23.02 -19.47
CA THR A 433 -19.18 22.35 -18.81
C THR A 433 -18.72 21.26 -17.87
N PHE A 434 -17.76 20.43 -18.29
CA PHE A 434 -17.20 19.37 -17.47
C PHE A 434 -16.53 19.92 -16.20
N TYR A 435 -15.61 20.88 -16.34
CA TYR A 435 -14.90 21.46 -15.20
C TYR A 435 -15.82 22.19 -14.23
N LYS A 436 -16.81 22.93 -14.76
CA LYS A 436 -17.84 23.58 -13.93
C LYS A 436 -18.63 22.55 -13.10
N LYS A 437 -19.05 21.43 -13.71
CA LYS A 437 -19.75 20.33 -13.01
C LYS A 437 -18.84 19.62 -12.00
N MET A 438 -17.53 19.60 -12.24
CA MET A 438 -16.53 19.10 -11.28
C MET A 438 -16.31 20.03 -10.08
N GLY A 439 -16.79 21.28 -10.13
CA GLY A 439 -16.64 22.26 -9.07
C GLY A 439 -15.54 23.30 -9.31
N PHE A 440 -15.04 23.40 -10.53
CA PHE A 440 -14.06 24.40 -10.95
C PHE A 440 -14.71 25.45 -11.85
N PRO A 441 -15.30 26.52 -11.29
CA PRO A 441 -16.02 27.53 -12.08
C PRO A 441 -15.09 28.45 -12.88
N SER A 442 -13.87 28.65 -12.39
CA SER A 442 -12.89 29.55 -13.03
C SER A 442 -11.88 28.74 -13.81
N ILE A 443 -12.06 28.72 -15.12
CA ILE A 443 -11.15 28.07 -16.06
C ILE A 443 -10.68 29.06 -17.14
N ARG A 444 -9.52 28.81 -17.69
CA ARG A 444 -9.03 29.48 -18.91
C ARG A 444 -8.40 28.48 -19.85
N PHE A 445 -8.32 28.86 -21.11
CA PHE A 445 -7.70 28.08 -22.16
C PHE A 445 -6.47 28.83 -22.67
N ARG A 446 -5.35 28.12 -22.75
CA ARG A 446 -4.08 28.61 -23.27
C ARG A 446 -3.72 27.83 -24.53
N PRO A 447 -3.25 28.48 -25.63
CA PRO A 447 -2.71 27.73 -26.74
C PRO A 447 -1.62 26.77 -26.29
N GLY A 448 -1.69 25.52 -26.76
CA GLY A 448 -0.74 24.47 -26.49
C GLY A 448 -0.26 23.81 -27.76
N TYR A 449 0.65 22.86 -27.64
CA TYR A 449 1.12 22.04 -28.76
C TYR A 449 1.11 20.55 -28.34
N PHE A 450 0.44 19.73 -29.15
CA PHE A 450 0.49 18.29 -29.09
C PHE A 450 0.66 17.73 -30.51
N PRO A 451 1.49 16.66 -30.70
CA PRO A 451 1.84 16.18 -32.04
C PRO A 451 0.65 15.68 -32.86
N TYR A 452 -0.43 15.27 -32.20
CA TYR A 452 -1.62 14.64 -32.82
C TYR A 452 -2.85 15.52 -32.87
N THR A 453 -2.80 16.77 -32.40
CA THR A 453 -3.93 17.72 -32.48
C THR A 453 -3.54 19.06 -33.10
N GLU A 454 -4.48 19.69 -33.84
CA GLU A 454 -4.38 21.05 -34.37
C GLU A 454 -5.77 21.59 -34.67
N PRO A 455 -6.19 22.75 -34.09
CA PRO A 455 -5.51 23.49 -33.05
C PRO A 455 -5.48 22.73 -31.71
N SER A 456 -4.48 23.07 -30.87
CA SER A 456 -4.29 22.50 -29.54
C SER A 456 -4.43 23.53 -28.44
N VAL A 457 -4.92 23.14 -27.28
CA VAL A 457 -5.16 24.00 -26.12
C VAL A 457 -4.87 23.25 -24.83
N GLU A 458 -4.34 23.97 -23.84
CA GLU A 458 -4.22 23.53 -22.46
C GLU A 458 -5.33 24.13 -21.62
N VAL A 459 -5.88 23.34 -20.71
CA VAL A 459 -6.93 23.76 -19.79
C VAL A 459 -6.31 24.04 -18.43
N GLU A 460 -6.51 25.25 -17.94
CA GLU A 460 -6.06 25.66 -16.61
C GLU A 460 -7.25 26.02 -15.73
N VAL A 461 -7.16 25.64 -14.45
CA VAL A 461 -8.11 26.04 -13.40
C VAL A 461 -7.45 27.00 -12.43
N TYR A 462 -8.23 27.93 -11.90
CA TYR A 462 -7.75 28.86 -10.88
C TYR A 462 -7.99 28.32 -9.49
N MET A 463 -6.92 28.27 -8.68
CA MET A 463 -6.97 27.93 -7.26
C MET A 463 -6.53 29.15 -6.44
N PRO A 464 -7.32 29.56 -5.41
CA PRO A 464 -7.01 30.76 -4.61
C PRO A 464 -5.58 30.78 -4.05
N ASP A 465 -5.09 29.64 -3.58
CA ASP A 465 -3.79 29.53 -2.90
C ASP A 465 -2.60 29.23 -3.83
N ARG A 466 -2.85 28.82 -5.10
CA ARG A 466 -1.83 28.33 -6.04
C ARG A 466 -1.83 29.00 -7.41
N GLY A 467 -2.84 29.85 -7.68
CA GLY A 467 -3.01 30.49 -8.99
C GLY A 467 -3.53 29.53 -10.06
N TRP A 468 -3.11 29.75 -11.30
CA TRP A 468 -3.51 28.96 -12.46
C TRP A 468 -2.71 27.67 -12.55
N LEU A 469 -3.40 26.54 -12.60
CA LEU A 469 -2.82 25.20 -12.69
C LEU A 469 -3.34 24.48 -13.93
N GLU A 470 -2.42 23.97 -14.73
CA GLU A 470 -2.72 23.10 -15.87
C GLU A 470 -3.27 21.76 -15.39
N LEU A 471 -4.39 21.32 -15.98
CA LEU A 471 -5.01 20.03 -15.71
C LEU A 471 -5.04 19.07 -16.90
N GLY A 472 -4.86 19.55 -18.12
CA GLY A 472 -4.85 18.67 -19.27
C GLY A 472 -4.81 19.41 -20.61
N GLY A 473 -4.59 18.63 -21.65
CA GLY A 473 -4.54 19.08 -23.03
C GLY A 473 -5.78 18.69 -23.83
N ALA A 474 -6.08 19.47 -24.85
CA ALA A 474 -7.18 19.20 -25.74
C ALA A 474 -6.91 19.77 -27.15
N GLY A 475 -7.66 19.30 -28.15
CA GLY A 475 -7.53 19.80 -29.51
C GLY A 475 -8.47 19.08 -30.47
N ILE A 476 -8.30 19.37 -31.75
CA ILE A 476 -8.93 18.62 -32.84
C ILE A 476 -7.86 17.66 -33.37
N PHE A 477 -8.19 16.38 -33.49
CA PHE A 477 -7.24 15.43 -34.10
C PHE A 477 -6.90 15.87 -35.53
N ARG A 478 -5.62 15.80 -35.83
CA ARG A 478 -5.10 16.07 -37.17
C ARG A 478 -5.61 15.04 -38.16
N GLU A 479 -5.69 15.42 -39.43
CA GLU A 479 -6.12 14.50 -40.48
C GLU A 479 -5.14 13.32 -40.65
N GLU A 480 -3.86 13.50 -40.34
CA GLU A 480 -2.86 12.45 -40.35
C GLU A 480 -3.16 11.33 -39.33
N VAL A 481 -3.93 11.61 -38.26
CA VAL A 481 -4.41 10.63 -37.30
C VAL A 481 -5.72 9.98 -37.74
N THR A 482 -6.67 10.80 -38.21
CA THR A 482 -8.03 10.34 -38.48
C THR A 482 -8.20 9.67 -39.85
N ASN A 483 -7.47 10.12 -40.87
CA ASN A 483 -7.56 9.58 -42.22
C ASN A 483 -7.13 8.10 -42.33
N PRO A 484 -5.98 7.68 -41.74
CA PRO A 484 -5.55 6.27 -41.79
C PRO A 484 -6.58 5.30 -41.20
N VAL A 485 -7.30 5.70 -40.16
CA VAL A 485 -8.34 4.89 -39.51
C VAL A 485 -9.72 5.02 -40.16
N GLY A 486 -9.82 5.76 -41.26
CA GLY A 486 -11.05 5.86 -42.09
C GLY A 486 -12.05 6.90 -41.63
N VAL A 487 -11.69 7.79 -40.72
CA VAL A 487 -12.52 8.86 -40.21
C VAL A 487 -12.35 10.11 -41.11
N LYS A 488 -13.48 10.66 -41.58
CA LYS A 488 -13.54 11.84 -42.49
C LYS A 488 -14.18 13.06 -41.82
N TYR A 489 -14.41 13.01 -40.55
CA TYR A 489 -15.09 14.04 -39.79
C TYR A 489 -14.18 14.60 -38.69
N PRO A 490 -14.36 15.88 -38.28
CA PRO A 490 -13.57 16.42 -37.20
C PRO A 490 -13.81 15.64 -35.92
N VAL A 491 -12.71 15.36 -35.21
CA VAL A 491 -12.69 14.67 -33.90
C VAL A 491 -12.12 15.62 -32.88
N LEU A 492 -12.95 16.06 -31.94
CA LEU A 492 -12.54 16.79 -30.75
C LEU A 492 -11.98 15.81 -29.75
N ALA A 493 -10.83 16.08 -29.17
CA ALA A 493 -10.18 15.19 -28.21
C ALA A 493 -9.62 15.98 -27.03
N TRP A 494 -9.64 15.38 -25.86
CA TRP A 494 -8.99 15.91 -24.66
C TRP A 494 -8.53 14.79 -23.74
N GLY A 495 -7.46 15.08 -22.99
CA GLY A 495 -6.94 14.19 -21.97
C GLY A 495 -6.52 14.96 -20.71
N LEU A 496 -6.78 14.39 -19.55
CA LEU A 496 -6.34 14.94 -18.27
C LEU A 496 -5.85 13.86 -17.32
N GLY A 497 -4.78 14.18 -16.58
CA GLY A 497 -4.30 13.38 -15.46
C GLY A 497 -5.20 13.57 -14.23
N ILE A 498 -5.88 12.51 -13.80
CA ILE A 498 -6.88 12.58 -12.73
C ILE A 498 -6.24 12.86 -11.36
N GLY A 499 -5.03 12.33 -11.12
CA GLY A 499 -4.34 12.47 -9.83
C GLY A 499 -4.22 13.91 -9.37
N ARG A 500 -3.82 14.82 -10.26
CA ARG A 500 -3.66 16.25 -9.94
C ARG A 500 -5.00 16.91 -9.58
N LEU A 501 -6.06 16.62 -10.33
CA LEU A 501 -7.41 17.10 -10.02
C LEU A 501 -7.94 16.51 -8.70
N ALA A 502 -7.65 15.24 -8.43
CA ALA A 502 -8.03 14.58 -7.19
C ALA A 502 -7.32 15.18 -5.97
N MET A 503 -6.01 15.44 -6.08
CA MET A 503 -5.26 16.13 -5.03
C MET A 503 -5.88 17.49 -4.68
N LEU A 504 -6.22 18.29 -5.70
CA LEU A 504 -6.87 19.58 -5.50
C LEU A 504 -8.24 19.43 -4.81
N SER A 505 -9.05 18.48 -5.25
CA SER A 505 -10.38 18.22 -4.68
C SER A 505 -10.34 17.71 -3.25
N LEU A 506 -9.27 17.03 -2.84
CA LEU A 506 -9.10 16.43 -1.50
C LEU A 506 -8.16 17.23 -0.59
N GLY A 507 -7.60 18.35 -1.07
CA GLY A 507 -6.66 19.18 -0.33
C GLY A 507 -5.33 18.50 -0.01
N LEU A 508 -4.88 17.57 -0.89
CA LEU A 508 -3.63 16.85 -0.74
C LEU A 508 -2.47 17.61 -1.37
N THR A 509 -1.28 17.45 -0.80
CA THR A 509 -0.02 18.02 -1.30
C THR A 509 0.90 16.97 -1.91
N ASP A 510 0.62 15.70 -1.68
CA ASP A 510 1.40 14.56 -2.17
C ASP A 510 0.47 13.55 -2.85
N ILE A 511 0.76 13.24 -4.13
CA ILE A 511 -0.06 12.32 -4.93
C ILE A 511 -0.05 10.88 -4.36
N ARG A 512 1.01 10.49 -3.66
CA ARG A 512 1.14 9.17 -3.04
C ARG A 512 0.07 8.89 -2.00
N ASP A 513 -0.48 9.93 -1.37
CA ASP A 513 -1.52 9.80 -0.35
C ASP A 513 -2.86 9.30 -0.95
N LEU A 514 -3.08 9.49 -2.26
CA LEU A 514 -4.22 8.91 -2.96
C LEU A 514 -4.20 7.36 -2.99
N TYR A 515 -3.03 6.76 -2.87
CA TYR A 515 -2.82 5.31 -3.06
C TYR A 515 -2.37 4.57 -1.79
N ARG A 516 -1.92 5.28 -0.75
CA ARG A 516 -1.43 4.67 0.50
C ARG A 516 -2.51 3.99 1.33
N SER A 517 -3.77 4.36 1.14
CA SER A 517 -4.91 3.79 1.89
C SER A 517 -4.76 3.86 3.42
N ASP A 518 -4.16 4.92 3.94
CA ASP A 518 -4.06 5.17 5.38
C ASP A 518 -5.46 5.20 6.01
N ILE A 519 -5.67 4.34 7.01
CA ILE A 519 -7.00 4.13 7.60
C ILE A 519 -7.52 5.40 8.28
N ASP A 520 -6.67 6.15 8.95
CA ASP A 520 -7.07 7.36 9.65
C ASP A 520 -7.39 8.49 8.66
N TRP A 521 -6.62 8.59 7.58
CA TRP A 521 -6.95 9.49 6.48
C TRP A 521 -8.28 9.09 5.83
N LEU A 522 -8.48 7.81 5.53
CA LEU A 522 -9.74 7.31 4.95
C LEU A 522 -10.94 7.59 5.84
N LYS A 523 -10.81 7.43 7.17
CA LYS A 523 -11.89 7.72 8.13
C LYS A 523 -12.23 9.21 8.17
N ARG A 524 -11.22 10.09 8.21
CA ARG A 524 -11.37 11.54 8.38
C ARG A 524 -11.74 12.26 7.08
N THR A 525 -11.30 11.77 5.93
CA THR A 525 -11.53 12.45 4.66
C THR A 525 -13.02 12.46 4.32
N ARG A 526 -13.58 13.66 4.25
CA ARG A 526 -14.96 13.85 3.81
C ARG A 526 -15.05 13.50 2.33
N ALA A 527 -16.13 12.85 1.95
CA ALA A 527 -16.30 12.38 0.60
C ALA A 527 -16.45 13.51 -0.43
N PHE A 528 -16.93 14.66 -0.01
CA PHE A 528 -17.02 15.93 -0.77
C PHE A 528 -17.19 17.10 0.21
N GLN A 529 -16.54 18.19 -0.09
CA GLN A 529 -16.99 19.52 0.30
C GLN A 529 -17.93 20.07 -0.78
#